data_9cec1602ee3b2a8e711759df55cf07db
#
_entry.id   9cec1602ee3b2a8e711759df55cf07db
#
_cell.length_a   1.000
_cell.length_b   1.000
_cell.length_c   1.000
_cell.angle_alpha   90.00
_cell.angle_beta   90.00
_cell.angle_gamma   90.00
#
_symmetry.space_group_name_H-M   'P 1'
#
loop_
_entity.id
_entity.type
_entity.pdbx_description
1 polymer ?
#
loop_
_entity_poly.entity_id
_entity_poly.type
_entity_poly.pdbx_seq_one_letter_code
_entity_poly.pdbx_strand_id
1 'polypeptide(L)'
;SASEIIEKKDGAVLFIRTDYTGIGRLQYLFAQEKITVMDTAYEADVLVKAVIPENDKKRIEKTIIEQTNGTAKLEWGDEVTFAEYDGEVLLFKN
;
A
#
# COMPACT_ATOMS: atom_id res chain seq x y z
N SER A 1 28.13 -14.19 1.06
CA SER A 1 28.36 -13.27 -0.02
C SER A 1 28.12 -11.85 0.41
N ALA A 2 29.07 -11.02 0.18
CA ALA A 2 28.94 -9.61 0.48
C ALA A 2 28.02 -8.88 -0.51
N SER A 3 27.42 -9.58 -1.40
CA SER A 3 26.64 -8.97 -2.48
C SER A 3 25.17 -8.81 -2.16
N GLU A 4 24.77 -9.01 -0.93
CA GLU A 4 23.38 -8.76 -0.56
C GLU A 4 23.15 -7.26 -0.45
N ILE A 5 22.62 -6.71 -1.52
CA ILE A 5 22.28 -5.30 -1.56
C ILE A 5 20.81 -5.17 -1.23
N ILE A 6 20.54 -4.54 -0.09
CA ILE A 6 19.18 -4.19 0.29
C ILE A 6 18.93 -2.78 -0.23
N GLU A 7 18.08 -2.67 -1.25
CA GLU A 7 17.65 -1.37 -1.70
C GLU A 7 16.59 -0.82 -0.77
N LYS A 8 16.91 0.27 -0.12
CA LYS A 8 15.96 0.98 0.72
C LYS A 8 15.20 1.98 -0.13
N LYS A 9 13.90 1.96 0.00
CA LYS A 9 13.03 2.88 -0.72
C LYS A 9 12.19 3.66 0.28
N ASP A 10 11.98 4.92 -0.02
CA ASP A 10 11.08 5.75 0.79
C ASP A 10 9.65 5.53 0.34
N GLY A 11 8.76 5.54 1.29
CA GLY A 11 7.34 5.38 1.04
C GLY A 11 6.54 5.89 2.21
N ALA A 12 5.24 5.64 2.17
CA ALA A 12 4.35 6.02 3.25
C ALA A 12 3.29 4.96 3.45
N VAL A 13 2.79 4.89 4.66
CA VAL A 13 1.65 4.02 4.97
C VAL A 13 0.39 4.69 4.46
N LEU A 14 -0.41 3.96 3.72
CA LEU A 14 -1.70 4.45 3.25
C LEU A 14 -2.80 3.62 3.90
N PHE A 15 -3.71 4.31 4.57
CA PHE A 15 -4.92 3.70 5.12
C PHE A 15 -6.06 3.92 4.14
N ILE A 16 -6.67 2.84 3.71
CA ILE A 16 -7.75 2.87 2.73
C ILE A 16 -8.98 2.28 3.39
N ARG A 17 -10.06 3.05 3.42
CA ARG A 17 -11.35 2.56 3.90
C ARG A 17 -12.27 2.39 2.70
N THR A 18 -12.77 1.19 2.51
CA THR A 18 -13.68 0.88 1.43
C THR A 18 -14.74 -0.11 1.90
N ASP A 19 -15.76 -0.34 1.08
CA ASP A 19 -16.76 -1.36 1.37
C ASP A 19 -16.31 -2.74 0.86
N TYR A 20 -17.11 -3.75 1.12
CA TYR A 20 -16.81 -5.11 0.71
C TYR A 20 -16.84 -5.29 -0.80
N THR A 21 -17.56 -4.43 -1.51
CA THR A 21 -17.58 -4.45 -2.96
C THR A 21 -16.30 -3.88 -3.54
N GLY A 22 -15.83 -2.77 -2.97
CA GLY A 22 -14.63 -2.11 -3.46
C GLY A 22 -13.34 -2.86 -3.18
N ILE A 23 -13.31 -3.67 -2.10
CA ILE A 23 -12.05 -4.35 -1.72
C ILE A 23 -11.55 -5.30 -2.80
N GLY A 24 -12.44 -5.96 -3.53
CA GLY A 24 -12.02 -6.84 -4.61
C GLY A 24 -11.25 -6.13 -5.69
N ARG A 25 -11.68 -4.92 -6.04
CA ARG A 25 -10.99 -4.11 -7.03
C ARG A 25 -9.64 -3.64 -6.51
N LEU A 26 -9.58 -3.27 -5.24
CA LEU A 26 -8.33 -2.84 -4.63
C LEU A 26 -7.32 -3.99 -4.52
N GLN A 27 -7.77 -5.18 -4.20
CA GLN A 27 -6.89 -6.35 -4.16
C GLN A 27 -6.27 -6.62 -5.53
N TYR A 28 -7.06 -6.51 -6.57
CA TYR A 28 -6.57 -6.64 -7.93
C TYR A 28 -5.53 -5.57 -8.25
N LEU A 29 -5.82 -4.32 -7.88
CA LEU A 29 -4.90 -3.22 -8.09
C LEU A 29 -3.59 -3.44 -7.34
N PHE A 30 -3.65 -3.86 -6.10
CA PHE A 30 -2.46 -4.10 -5.29
C PHE A 30 -1.58 -5.19 -5.91
N ALA A 31 -2.19 -6.25 -6.43
CA ALA A 31 -1.45 -7.30 -7.10
C ALA A 31 -0.82 -6.80 -8.40
N GLN A 32 -1.57 -6.02 -9.17
CA GLN A 32 -1.09 -5.48 -10.44
C GLN A 32 0.06 -4.50 -10.26
N GLU A 33 -0.04 -3.63 -9.26
CA GLU A 33 0.96 -2.61 -8.99
C GLU A 33 2.05 -3.08 -8.02
N LYS A 34 1.97 -4.33 -7.57
CA LYS A 34 2.92 -4.93 -6.63
C LYS A 34 3.02 -4.12 -5.33
N ILE A 35 1.87 -3.68 -4.84
CA ILE A 35 1.80 -2.93 -3.60
C ILE A 35 1.82 -3.90 -2.43
N THR A 36 2.60 -3.58 -1.41
CA THR A 36 2.67 -4.38 -0.19
C THR A 36 1.53 -4.00 0.73
N VAL A 37 0.60 -4.93 0.94
CA VAL A 37 -0.47 -4.77 1.91
C VAL A 37 0.01 -5.32 3.24
N MET A 38 0.04 -4.45 4.26
CA MET A 38 0.52 -4.83 5.58
C MET A 38 -0.56 -5.52 6.40
N ASP A 39 -1.79 -5.01 6.32
CA ASP A 39 -2.89 -5.53 7.11
C ASP A 39 -4.21 -5.18 6.44
N THR A 40 -5.20 -6.00 6.70
CA THR A 40 -6.57 -5.76 6.23
C THR A 40 -7.52 -6.15 7.36
N ALA A 41 -8.34 -5.20 7.78
CA ALA A 41 -9.34 -5.43 8.81
C ALA A 41 -10.73 -5.43 8.18
N TYR A 42 -11.49 -6.48 8.46
CA TYR A 42 -12.85 -6.63 7.97
C TYR A 42 -13.82 -6.33 9.12
N GLU A 43 -14.36 -5.14 9.08
CA GLU A 43 -15.32 -4.69 10.09
C GLU A 43 -16.59 -4.23 9.36
N ALA A 44 -17.27 -3.20 9.87
CA ALA A 44 -18.39 -2.60 9.14
C ALA A 44 -17.93 -2.13 7.75
N ASP A 45 -16.74 -1.56 7.68
CA ASP A 45 -16.04 -1.27 6.43
C ASP A 45 -14.75 -2.07 6.40
N VAL A 46 -14.13 -2.17 5.22
CA VAL A 46 -12.85 -2.80 5.08
C VAL A 46 -11.76 -1.74 5.19
N LEU A 47 -10.82 -1.97 6.11
CA LEU A 47 -9.69 -1.08 6.31
C LEU A 47 -8.43 -1.78 5.84
N VAL A 48 -7.71 -1.15 4.91
CA VAL A 48 -6.48 -1.70 4.37
C VAL A 48 -5.32 -0.79 4.76
N LYS A 49 -4.26 -1.42 5.24
CA LYS A 49 -3.01 -0.73 5.54
C LYS A 49 -1.96 -1.22 4.56
N ALA A 50 -1.46 -0.32 3.74
CA ALA A 50 -0.50 -0.66 2.69
C ALA A 50 0.66 0.31 2.69
N VAL A 51 1.79 -0.13 2.15
CA VAL A 51 2.96 0.72 1.97
C VAL A 51 3.05 1.10 0.50
N ILE A 52 3.04 2.39 0.24
CA ILE A 52 3.08 2.91 -1.12
C ILE A 52 4.42 3.61 -1.33
N PRO A 53 5.17 3.25 -2.38
CA PRO A 53 6.41 3.96 -2.72
C PRO A 53 6.15 5.44 -2.96
N GLU A 54 7.06 6.29 -2.50
CA GLU A 54 6.86 7.73 -2.61
C GLU A 54 6.66 8.19 -4.05
N ASN A 55 7.40 7.61 -4.97
CA ASN A 55 7.29 7.97 -6.39
C ASN A 55 5.93 7.62 -6.98
N ASP A 56 5.21 6.70 -6.37
CA ASP A 56 3.93 6.20 -6.86
C ASP A 56 2.74 6.75 -6.07
N LYS A 57 2.99 7.56 -5.04
CA LYS A 57 1.92 8.02 -4.14
C LYS A 57 0.76 8.66 -4.90
N LYS A 58 1.06 9.66 -5.72
CA LYS A 58 0.01 10.38 -6.45
C LYS A 58 -0.70 9.49 -7.44
N ARG A 59 0.05 8.66 -8.15
CA ARG A 59 -0.52 7.76 -9.15
C ARG A 59 -1.45 6.73 -8.49
N ILE A 60 -0.99 6.11 -7.43
CA ILE A 60 -1.77 5.09 -6.73
C ILE A 60 -3.02 5.70 -6.09
N GLU A 61 -2.87 6.86 -5.45
CA GLU A 61 -4.01 7.57 -4.86
C GLU A 61 -5.08 7.83 -5.91
N LYS A 62 -4.69 8.38 -7.04
CA LYS A 62 -5.63 8.65 -8.13
C LYS A 62 -6.27 7.39 -8.65
N THR A 63 -5.47 6.33 -8.83
CA THR A 63 -5.98 5.06 -9.33
C THR A 63 -7.00 4.44 -8.38
N ILE A 64 -6.75 4.50 -7.08
CA ILE A 64 -7.68 3.99 -6.08
C ILE A 64 -9.00 4.77 -6.14
N ILE A 65 -8.92 6.08 -6.22
CA ILE A 65 -10.11 6.92 -6.33
C ILE A 65 -10.91 6.56 -7.58
N GLU A 66 -10.24 6.39 -8.71
CA GLU A 66 -10.91 6.02 -9.96
C GLU A 66 -11.54 4.64 -9.89
N GLN A 67 -10.83 3.66 -9.32
CA GLN A 67 -11.34 2.29 -9.23
C GLN A 67 -12.55 2.17 -8.30
N THR A 68 -12.65 3.02 -7.32
CA THR A 68 -13.74 3.00 -6.34
C THR A 68 -14.78 4.10 -6.59
N ASN A 69 -14.66 4.84 -7.70
CA ASN A 69 -15.55 5.96 -8.03
C ASN A 69 -15.62 7.00 -6.91
N GLY A 70 -14.51 7.19 -6.20
CA GLY A 70 -14.43 8.15 -5.11
C GLY A 70 -15.10 7.68 -3.81
N THR A 71 -15.54 6.44 -3.73
CA THR A 71 -16.19 5.93 -2.51
C THR A 71 -15.18 5.53 -1.43
N ALA A 72 -13.97 5.16 -1.82
CA ALA A 72 -12.93 4.83 -0.86
C ALA A 72 -12.38 6.10 -0.21
N LYS A 73 -12.08 5.99 1.08
CA LYS A 73 -11.43 7.08 1.81
C LYS A 73 -9.97 6.73 1.99
N LEU A 74 -9.11 7.69 1.72
CA LEU A 74 -7.67 7.52 1.80
C LEU A 74 -7.11 8.43 2.89
N GLU A 75 -6.23 7.87 3.70
CA GLU A 75 -5.54 8.64 4.71
C GLU A 75 -4.07 8.25 4.72
N TRP A 76 -3.20 9.22 4.54
CA TRP A 76 -1.77 8.97 4.57
C TRP A 76 -1.28 8.95 6.00
N GLY A 77 -0.59 7.87 6.34
CA GLY A 77 0.02 7.73 7.66
C GLY A 77 1.48 8.15 7.66
N ASP A 78 2.26 7.53 8.53
CA ASP A 78 3.66 7.86 8.70
C ASP A 78 4.48 7.54 7.47
N GLU A 79 5.52 8.34 7.23
CA GLU A 79 6.51 8.00 6.24
C GLU A 79 7.39 6.88 6.78
N VAL A 80 7.71 5.94 5.92
CA VAL A 80 8.52 4.77 6.28
C VAL A 80 9.56 4.53 5.20
N THR A 81 10.66 3.92 5.62
CA THR A 81 11.63 3.39 4.69
C THR A 81 11.41 1.88 4.65
N PHE A 82 11.34 1.31 3.47
CA PHE A 82 11.16 -0.13 3.34
C PHE A 82 12.19 -0.70 2.40
N ALA A 83 12.44 -2.01 2.54
CA ALA A 83 13.36 -2.73 1.68
C ALA A 83 12.74 -4.07 1.31
N GLU A 84 12.96 -4.49 0.09
CA GLU A 84 12.62 -5.83 -0.35
C GLU A 84 13.87 -6.70 -0.29
N TYR A 85 13.77 -7.81 0.39
CA TYR A 85 14.84 -8.77 0.48
C TYR A 85 14.25 -10.18 0.41
N ASP A 86 14.66 -10.92 -0.59
CA ASP A 86 14.25 -12.32 -0.80
C ASP A 86 12.72 -12.51 -0.74
N GLY A 87 12.00 -11.60 -1.37
CA GLY A 87 10.53 -11.66 -1.43
C GLY A 87 9.82 -11.13 -0.20
N GLU A 88 10.55 -10.69 0.81
CA GLU A 88 9.97 -10.10 2.02
C GLU A 88 10.19 -8.60 2.02
N VAL A 89 9.27 -7.88 2.63
CA VAL A 89 9.37 -6.44 2.79
C VAL A 89 9.73 -6.14 4.24
N LEU A 90 10.84 -5.44 4.41
CA LEU A 90 11.31 -4.99 5.72
C LEU A 90 10.98 -3.52 5.89
N LEU A 91 10.38 -3.17 7.01
CA LEU A 91 10.01 -1.80 7.29
C LEU A 91 10.96 -1.19 8.31
N PHE A 92 11.42 0.00 7.99
CA PHE A 92 12.23 0.80 8.90
C PHE A 92 11.48 2.08 9.19
N LYS A 93 11.13 2.29 10.44
CA LYS A 93 10.40 3.49 10.83
C LYS A 93 11.41 4.63 11.07
N ASN A 94 11.17 5.75 10.43
CA ASN A 94 11.98 6.94 10.62
C ASN A 94 11.60 7.67 11.89
#